data_d3da3e4e1cd4bf8e72e062a91cb0b8bf
#
_entry.id   d3da3e4e1cd4bf8e72e062a91cb0b8bf
#
_cell.length_a   1.000
_cell.length_b   1.000
_cell.length_c   1.000
_cell.angle_alpha   90.00
_cell.angle_beta   90.00
_cell.angle_gamma   90.00
#
_symmetry.space_group_name_H-M   'P 1'
#
loop_
_entity.id
_entity.type
_entity.pdbx_description
1 polymer ?
#
loop_
_entity_poly.entity_id
_entity_poly.type
_entity_poly.pdbx_seq_one_letter_code
_entity_poly.pdbx_strand_id
1 'polypeptide(L)'
;MFPLNGPGWSLFFEYIGNICYALFMRRMSTKVLAFFTLLLGIAHAWFFVGDISQYDMIGVGWTIDTVNLWGGFIRLLFPFSMGMLLARTFKPRKVKGAFWICTTALIVLFAVPYIPSDNGISLNSLYEFVCIACIFPALVWVGACGSASGITSKANTFLGELSYPLYIVHYPIMYIFYSWLIKNDIYTLSGCWPTALLVVASSILLAFLCLKLYDEPVRRWLSKRSK
;
A
#
# COMPACT_ATOMS: atom_id res chain seq x y z
N MET A 1 -3.10 13.78 -12.07
CA MET A 1 -3.76 12.74 -12.90
C MET A 1 -5.15 12.37 -12.38
N PHE A 2 -5.38 12.27 -11.09
CA PHE A 2 -6.67 11.89 -10.47
C PHE A 2 -7.12 12.93 -9.44
N PRO A 3 -7.63 14.11 -9.88
CA PRO A 3 -7.84 15.25 -8.99
C PRO A 3 -8.93 15.02 -7.93
N LEU A 4 -9.90 14.14 -8.20
CA LEU A 4 -11.00 13.85 -7.27
C LEU A 4 -10.70 12.71 -6.31
N ASN A 5 -9.75 11.84 -6.65
CA ASN A 5 -9.37 10.69 -5.82
C ASN A 5 -7.87 10.42 -5.96
N GLY A 6 -7.07 10.99 -5.08
CA GLY A 6 -5.63 10.83 -5.06
C GLY A 6 -5.17 9.36 -5.19
N PRO A 7 -5.67 8.41 -4.38
CA PRO A 7 -5.32 6.99 -4.48
C PRO A 7 -5.53 6.33 -5.84
N GLY A 8 -6.35 6.91 -6.72
CA GLY A 8 -6.61 6.38 -8.06
C GLY A 8 -5.35 6.17 -8.91
N TRP A 9 -4.27 6.95 -8.66
CA TRP A 9 -3.00 6.79 -9.36
C TRP A 9 -2.36 5.41 -9.11
N SER A 10 -2.43 4.90 -7.90
CA SER A 10 -1.84 3.60 -7.57
C SER A 10 -2.60 2.45 -8.21
N LEU A 11 -3.92 2.55 -8.33
CA LEU A 11 -4.74 1.57 -9.06
C LEU A 11 -4.39 1.56 -10.56
N PHE A 12 -4.12 2.71 -11.15
CA PHE A 12 -3.66 2.78 -12.54
C PHE A 12 -2.36 1.98 -12.73
N PHE A 13 -1.38 2.18 -11.86
CA PHE A 13 -0.14 1.40 -11.91
C PHE A 13 -0.37 -0.09 -11.59
N GLU A 14 -1.28 -0.42 -10.68
CA GLU A 14 -1.64 -1.80 -10.38
C GLU A 14 -2.21 -2.53 -11.62
N TYR A 15 -3.07 -1.88 -12.40
CA TYR A 15 -3.54 -2.42 -13.68
C TYR A 15 -2.37 -2.70 -14.63
N ILE A 16 -1.42 -1.78 -14.73
CA ILE A 16 -0.21 -1.98 -15.55
C ILE A 16 0.59 -3.19 -15.05
N GLY A 17 0.78 -3.30 -13.74
CA GLY A 17 1.46 -4.46 -13.13
C GLY A 17 0.80 -5.78 -13.49
N ASN A 18 -0.54 -5.84 -13.43
CA ASN A 18 -1.30 -7.03 -13.79
C ASN A 18 -1.19 -7.35 -15.30
N ILE A 19 -1.18 -6.35 -16.17
CA ILE A 19 -0.93 -6.53 -17.61
C ILE A 19 0.48 -7.06 -17.83
N CYS A 20 1.50 -6.47 -17.20
CA CYS A 20 2.87 -6.94 -17.26
C CYS A 20 3.01 -8.39 -16.78
N TYR A 21 2.32 -8.74 -15.69
CA TYR A 21 2.25 -10.12 -15.20
C TYR A 21 1.66 -11.05 -16.24
N ALA A 22 0.49 -10.72 -16.80
CA ALA A 22 -0.22 -11.56 -17.76
C ALA A 22 0.57 -11.79 -19.04
N LEU A 23 1.27 -10.78 -19.54
CA LEU A 23 1.99 -10.83 -20.82
C LEU A 23 3.33 -11.57 -20.72
N PHE A 24 4.14 -11.27 -19.70
CA PHE A 24 5.52 -11.77 -19.65
C PHE A 24 5.99 -12.26 -18.28
N MET A 25 5.67 -11.60 -17.13
CA MET A 25 6.28 -11.95 -15.86
C MET A 25 5.89 -13.35 -15.37
N ARG A 26 4.67 -13.81 -15.67
CA ARG A 26 4.20 -15.17 -15.31
C ARG A 26 5.02 -16.27 -15.96
N ARG A 27 5.65 -16.01 -17.13
CA ARG A 27 6.45 -16.96 -17.90
C ARG A 27 7.93 -16.96 -17.49
N MET A 28 8.39 -15.99 -16.73
CA MET A 28 9.78 -15.93 -16.27
C MET A 28 10.07 -17.10 -15.34
N SER A 29 11.25 -17.71 -15.47
CA SER A 29 11.72 -18.65 -14.46
C SER A 29 12.00 -17.93 -13.14
N THR A 30 12.01 -18.66 -12.01
CA THR A 30 12.26 -18.05 -10.68
C THR A 30 13.63 -17.36 -10.62
N LYS A 31 14.64 -17.89 -11.29
CA LYS A 31 15.98 -17.29 -11.36
C LYS A 31 15.98 -15.97 -12.12
N VAL A 32 15.29 -15.92 -13.28
CA VAL A 32 15.14 -14.71 -14.08
C VAL A 32 14.32 -13.67 -13.31
N LEU A 33 13.24 -14.07 -12.67
CA LEU A 33 12.45 -13.18 -11.83
C LEU A 33 13.26 -12.62 -10.65
N ALA A 34 14.09 -13.43 -9.99
CA ALA A 34 14.96 -12.98 -8.90
C ALA A 34 15.98 -11.95 -9.40
N PHE A 35 16.62 -12.20 -10.54
CA PHE A 35 17.55 -11.24 -11.14
C PHE A 35 16.85 -9.94 -11.56
N PHE A 36 15.67 -10.03 -12.17
CA PHE A 36 14.85 -8.88 -12.52
C PHE A 36 14.44 -8.06 -11.28
N THR A 37 14.00 -8.74 -10.21
CA THR A 37 13.65 -8.10 -8.94
C THR A 37 14.85 -7.38 -8.31
N LEU A 38 16.05 -7.99 -8.39
CA LEU A 38 17.29 -7.36 -7.90
C LEU A 38 17.60 -6.07 -8.68
N LEU A 39 17.52 -6.09 -10.01
CA LEU A 39 17.76 -4.89 -10.83
C LEU A 39 16.73 -3.79 -10.52
N LEU A 40 15.46 -4.15 -10.35
CA LEU A 40 14.43 -3.19 -9.97
C LEU A 40 14.65 -2.64 -8.56
N GLY A 41 15.16 -3.44 -7.62
CA GLY A 41 15.52 -2.99 -6.28
C GLY A 41 16.69 -2.00 -6.30
N ILE A 42 17.69 -2.24 -7.13
CA ILE A 42 18.80 -1.30 -7.34
C ILE A 42 18.28 0.01 -7.95
N ALA A 43 17.44 -0.08 -8.98
CA ALA A 43 16.83 1.11 -9.60
C ALA A 43 15.97 1.90 -8.60
N HIS A 44 15.21 1.20 -7.76
CA HIS A 44 14.39 1.80 -6.71
C HIS A 44 15.27 2.53 -5.68
N ALA A 45 16.32 1.88 -5.17
CA ALA A 45 17.25 2.50 -4.24
C ALA A 45 17.92 3.72 -4.85
N TRP A 46 18.44 3.60 -6.08
CA TRP A 46 19.09 4.71 -6.78
C TRP A 46 18.16 5.91 -6.98
N PHE A 47 16.90 5.65 -7.39
CA PHE A 47 15.94 6.71 -7.70
C PHE A 47 15.44 7.45 -6.46
N PHE A 48 15.17 6.74 -5.38
CA PHE A 48 14.57 7.33 -4.17
C PHE A 48 15.60 7.68 -3.10
N VAL A 49 16.51 6.77 -2.76
CA VAL A 49 17.54 7.02 -1.74
C VAL A 49 18.59 8.01 -2.24
N GLY A 50 18.90 7.97 -3.54
CA GLY A 50 19.76 8.97 -4.22
C GLY A 50 19.07 10.31 -4.46
N ASP A 51 17.86 10.51 -3.95
CA ASP A 51 17.06 11.75 -4.02
C ASP A 51 16.85 12.31 -5.43
N ILE A 52 16.86 11.45 -6.45
CA ILE A 52 16.57 11.87 -7.84
C ILE A 52 15.12 12.33 -7.96
N SER A 53 14.22 11.77 -7.14
CA SER A 53 12.83 12.19 -7.05
C SER A 53 12.65 13.60 -6.52
N GLN A 54 13.57 14.11 -5.70
CA GLN A 54 13.52 15.40 -4.99
C GLN A 54 12.30 15.53 -4.03
N TYR A 55 11.70 14.42 -3.65
CA TYR A 55 10.55 14.40 -2.73
C TYR A 55 10.90 13.92 -1.33
N ASP A 56 12.12 13.43 -1.12
CA ASP A 56 12.61 12.86 0.14
C ASP A 56 11.67 11.78 0.72
N MET A 57 10.96 11.11 -0.18
CA MET A 57 10.04 10.00 0.12
C MET A 57 9.76 9.17 -1.14
N ILE A 58 9.23 7.95 -0.95
CA ILE A 58 8.80 7.07 -2.05
C ILE A 58 7.42 7.48 -2.64
N GLY A 59 6.84 8.56 -2.18
CA GLY A 59 5.51 9.03 -2.56
C GLY A 59 5.44 9.73 -3.91
N VAL A 60 5.67 9.04 -5.03
CA VAL A 60 5.61 9.57 -6.41
C VAL A 60 4.58 8.83 -7.27
N GLY A 61 4.28 9.34 -8.45
CA GLY A 61 3.36 8.71 -9.42
C GLY A 61 2.04 9.47 -9.58
N TRP A 62 1.93 10.70 -9.07
CA TRP A 62 0.69 11.47 -9.04
C TRP A 62 0.40 12.26 -10.31
N THR A 63 1.44 12.58 -11.06
CA THR A 63 1.37 13.38 -12.30
C THR A 63 2.06 12.66 -13.46
N ILE A 64 1.95 13.23 -14.68
CA ILE A 64 2.48 12.63 -15.92
C ILE A 64 3.89 13.14 -16.24
N ASP A 65 4.47 13.99 -15.36
CA ASP A 65 5.85 14.42 -15.55
C ASP A 65 6.84 13.24 -15.45
N THR A 66 8.03 13.45 -15.96
CA THR A 66 9.06 12.40 -16.08
C THR A 66 9.38 11.73 -14.73
N VAL A 67 9.53 12.53 -13.65
CA VAL A 67 9.89 12.02 -12.32
C VAL A 67 8.77 11.15 -11.75
N ASN A 68 7.54 11.65 -11.79
CA ASN A 68 6.38 10.92 -11.28
C ASN A 68 6.07 9.67 -12.10
N LEU A 69 6.17 9.74 -13.42
CA LEU A 69 5.87 8.59 -14.29
C LEU A 69 6.90 7.46 -14.07
N TRP A 70 8.20 7.77 -14.16
CA TRP A 70 9.25 6.76 -13.94
C TRP A 70 9.29 6.26 -12.51
N GLY A 71 9.14 7.16 -11.54
CA GLY A 71 9.04 6.81 -10.13
C GLY A 71 7.85 5.91 -9.84
N GLY A 72 6.70 6.16 -10.48
CA GLY A 72 5.51 5.31 -10.38
C GLY A 72 5.77 3.89 -10.91
N PHE A 73 6.45 3.74 -12.06
CA PHE A 73 6.83 2.43 -12.60
C PHE A 73 7.82 1.68 -11.69
N ILE A 74 8.85 2.37 -11.21
CA ILE A 74 9.85 1.78 -10.31
C ILE A 74 9.19 1.33 -9.02
N ARG A 75 8.33 2.20 -8.44
CA ARG A 75 7.57 1.92 -7.23
C ARG A 75 6.56 0.78 -7.39
N LEU A 76 6.00 0.59 -8.58
CA LEU A 76 5.14 -0.55 -8.88
C LEU A 76 5.96 -1.83 -9.04
N LEU A 77 6.90 -1.84 -9.99
CA LEU A 77 7.50 -3.09 -10.50
C LEU A 77 8.36 -3.79 -9.46
N PHE A 78 9.07 -3.06 -8.62
CA PHE A 78 9.92 -3.64 -7.59
C PHE A 78 9.11 -4.44 -6.54
N PRO A 79 8.18 -3.87 -5.78
CA PRO A 79 7.42 -4.63 -4.77
C PRO A 79 6.49 -5.67 -5.41
N PHE A 80 5.99 -5.42 -6.64
CA PHE A 80 5.18 -6.39 -7.36
C PHE A 80 5.98 -7.66 -7.71
N SER A 81 7.19 -7.50 -8.27
CA SER A 81 8.08 -8.62 -8.58
C SER A 81 8.59 -9.32 -7.32
N MET A 82 8.82 -8.58 -6.24
CA MET A 82 9.17 -9.12 -4.93
C MET A 82 8.03 -9.99 -4.37
N GLY A 83 6.78 -9.54 -4.44
CA GLY A 83 5.60 -10.32 -4.05
C GLY A 83 5.47 -11.61 -4.85
N MET A 84 5.70 -11.55 -6.17
CA MET A 84 5.71 -12.75 -7.03
C MET A 84 6.83 -13.73 -6.66
N LEU A 85 8.02 -13.22 -6.37
CA LEU A 85 9.16 -14.03 -5.95
C LEU A 85 8.87 -14.70 -4.60
N LEU A 86 8.32 -13.93 -3.66
CA LEU A 86 7.88 -14.45 -2.38
C LEU A 86 6.86 -15.58 -2.55
N ALA A 87 5.83 -15.38 -3.39
CA ALA A 87 4.80 -16.39 -3.65
C ALA A 87 5.38 -17.68 -4.25
N ARG A 88 6.40 -17.59 -5.13
CA ARG A 88 7.05 -18.77 -5.74
C ARG A 88 8.00 -19.51 -4.80
N THR A 89 8.59 -18.78 -3.85
CA THR A 89 9.55 -19.35 -2.89
C THR A 89 8.92 -19.66 -1.53
N PHE A 90 7.65 -19.30 -1.36
CA PHE A 90 6.92 -19.46 -0.11
C PHE A 90 6.87 -20.92 0.32
N LYS A 91 7.30 -21.16 1.57
CA LYS A 91 7.16 -22.45 2.26
C LYS A 91 6.37 -22.22 3.53
N PRO A 92 5.16 -22.77 3.62
CA PRO A 92 4.31 -22.55 4.79
C PRO A 92 4.98 -23.11 6.05
N ARG A 93 4.94 -22.32 7.10
CA ARG A 93 5.35 -22.71 8.46
C ARG A 93 4.23 -22.32 9.42
N LYS A 94 4.17 -22.94 10.58
CA LYS A 94 3.20 -22.56 11.60
C LYS A 94 3.79 -21.50 12.50
N VAL A 95 3.31 -20.26 12.37
CA VAL A 95 3.69 -19.14 13.24
C VAL A 95 2.52 -18.82 14.17
N LYS A 96 2.72 -19.07 15.48
CA LYS A 96 1.74 -18.72 16.51
C LYS A 96 1.72 -17.19 16.72
N GLY A 97 0.53 -16.61 16.85
CA GLY A 97 0.40 -15.19 17.13
C GLY A 97 0.76 -14.27 15.96
N ALA A 98 0.83 -14.77 14.72
CA ALA A 98 1.18 -13.98 13.52
C ALA A 98 0.36 -12.69 13.39
N PHE A 99 -0.93 -12.72 13.72
CA PHE A 99 -1.79 -11.54 13.73
C PHE A 99 -1.20 -10.43 14.61
N TRP A 100 -0.88 -10.74 15.86
CA TRP A 100 -0.37 -9.75 16.80
C TRP A 100 1.03 -9.28 16.44
N ILE A 101 1.89 -10.19 15.96
CA ILE A 101 3.25 -9.86 15.48
C ILE A 101 3.16 -8.85 14.33
N CYS A 102 2.36 -9.15 13.31
CA CYS A 102 2.20 -8.25 12.16
C CYS A 102 1.56 -6.93 12.55
N THR A 103 0.51 -6.94 13.37
CA THR A 103 -0.18 -5.70 13.81
C THR A 103 0.77 -4.81 14.62
N THR A 104 1.46 -5.37 15.62
CA THR A 104 2.40 -4.59 16.43
C THR A 104 3.54 -4.04 15.60
N ALA A 105 4.12 -4.86 14.72
CA ALA A 105 5.19 -4.43 13.82
C ALA A 105 4.74 -3.27 12.92
N LEU A 106 3.55 -3.36 12.31
CA LEU A 106 3.01 -2.28 11.47
C LEU A 106 2.76 -1.00 12.27
N ILE A 107 2.21 -1.10 13.49
CA ILE A 107 2.01 0.08 14.36
C ILE A 107 3.36 0.75 14.65
N VAL A 108 4.39 -0.02 15.02
CA VAL A 108 5.73 0.52 15.32
C VAL A 108 6.33 1.17 14.07
N LEU A 109 6.26 0.51 12.91
CA LEU A 109 6.82 1.04 11.66
C LEU A 109 6.13 2.33 11.23
N PHE A 110 4.81 2.42 11.34
CA PHE A 110 4.08 3.64 10.97
C PHE A 110 4.17 4.75 12.04
N ALA A 111 4.62 4.45 13.23
CA ALA A 111 4.86 5.45 14.28
C ALA A 111 6.24 6.11 14.16
N VAL A 112 7.12 5.63 13.29
CA VAL A 112 8.42 6.26 13.05
C VAL A 112 8.21 7.65 12.44
N PRO A 113 8.75 8.72 13.05
CA PRO A 113 8.63 10.06 12.50
C PRO A 113 9.44 10.21 11.22
N TYR A 114 9.12 11.25 10.44
CA TYR A 114 9.91 11.63 9.28
C TYR A 114 11.39 11.85 9.66
N ILE A 115 12.29 11.28 8.85
CA ILE A 115 13.75 11.36 9.05
C ILE A 115 14.31 12.33 8.01
N PRO A 116 14.86 13.49 8.44
CA PRO A 116 15.40 14.48 7.51
C PRO A 116 16.56 13.92 6.68
N SER A 117 16.69 14.41 5.45
CA SER A 117 17.83 14.09 4.57
C SER A 117 19.16 14.61 5.12
N ASP A 118 20.24 13.89 4.83
CA ASP A 118 21.61 14.28 5.16
C ASP A 118 22.53 14.05 3.96
N ASN A 119 23.34 15.06 3.64
CA ASN A 119 24.40 15.00 2.61
C ASN A 119 23.97 14.44 1.25
N GLY A 120 22.77 14.78 0.78
CA GLY A 120 22.24 14.34 -0.53
C GLY A 120 21.73 12.88 -0.54
N ILE A 121 21.61 12.27 0.63
CA ILE A 121 20.97 10.96 0.80
C ILE A 121 19.64 11.17 1.51
N SER A 122 18.54 10.70 0.91
CA SER A 122 17.24 10.71 1.54
C SER A 122 17.15 9.58 2.58
N LEU A 123 17.36 9.93 3.86
CA LEU A 123 17.26 8.95 4.95
C LEU A 123 15.83 8.41 5.14
N ASN A 124 14.82 9.25 4.90
CA ASN A 124 13.44 8.81 4.93
C ASN A 124 13.15 7.80 3.82
N SER A 125 13.61 8.08 2.59
CA SER A 125 13.47 7.11 1.47
C SER A 125 14.28 5.84 1.71
N LEU A 126 15.43 5.91 2.40
CA LEU A 126 16.20 4.74 2.79
C LEU A 126 15.41 3.87 3.78
N TYR A 127 14.80 4.49 4.79
CA TYR A 127 13.92 3.79 5.73
C TYR A 127 12.75 3.11 5.01
N GLU A 128 12.05 3.85 4.14
CA GLU A 128 10.94 3.32 3.35
C GLU A 128 11.39 2.19 2.42
N PHE A 129 12.58 2.32 1.79
CA PHE A 129 13.16 1.27 0.97
C PHE A 129 13.44 -0.01 1.76
N VAL A 130 14.03 0.09 2.95
CA VAL A 130 14.27 -1.07 3.82
C VAL A 130 12.95 -1.72 4.24
N CYS A 131 11.92 -0.93 4.52
CA CYS A 131 10.59 -1.45 4.80
C CYS A 131 10.03 -2.25 3.62
N ILE A 132 10.12 -1.73 2.40
CA ILE A 132 9.57 -2.38 1.19
C ILE A 132 10.42 -3.59 0.77
N ALA A 133 11.74 -3.50 0.85
CA ALA A 133 12.64 -4.55 0.38
C ALA A 133 12.74 -5.73 1.36
N CYS A 134 12.64 -5.48 2.66
CA CYS A 134 12.93 -6.48 3.68
C CYS A 134 11.76 -6.70 4.65
N ILE A 135 11.26 -5.64 5.27
CA ILE A 135 10.36 -5.79 6.42
C ILE A 135 8.95 -6.21 5.97
N PHE A 136 8.36 -5.53 4.99
CA PHE A 136 7.03 -5.90 4.50
C PHE A 136 6.97 -7.29 3.87
N PRO A 137 7.93 -7.74 3.04
CA PRO A 137 7.98 -9.13 2.58
C PRO A 137 8.07 -10.14 3.73
N ALA A 138 8.86 -9.84 4.78
CA ALA A 138 8.94 -10.69 5.96
C ALA A 138 7.61 -10.73 6.73
N LEU A 139 6.93 -9.59 6.91
CA LEU A 139 5.61 -9.52 7.55
C LEU A 139 4.54 -10.26 6.73
N VAL A 140 4.55 -10.12 5.41
CA VAL A 140 3.65 -10.89 4.52
C VAL A 140 3.90 -12.39 4.68
N TRP A 141 5.17 -12.81 4.74
CA TRP A 141 5.52 -14.21 4.97
C TRP A 141 5.03 -14.70 6.35
N VAL A 142 5.27 -13.94 7.42
CA VAL A 142 4.80 -14.25 8.78
C VAL A 142 3.27 -14.33 8.81
N GLY A 143 2.58 -13.38 8.22
CA GLY A 143 1.12 -13.35 8.15
C GLY A 143 0.55 -14.56 7.40
N ALA A 144 1.17 -14.92 6.26
CA ALA A 144 0.78 -16.09 5.46
C ALA A 144 1.06 -17.43 6.18
N CYS A 145 2.02 -17.45 7.12
CA CYS A 145 2.30 -18.62 7.97
C CYS A 145 1.40 -18.69 9.21
N GLY A 146 0.60 -17.65 9.47
CA GLY A 146 -0.29 -17.57 10.62
C GLY A 146 -1.52 -18.44 10.47
N SER A 147 -1.98 -19.00 11.60
CA SER A 147 -3.29 -19.59 11.70
C SER A 147 -4.17 -18.69 12.56
N ALA A 148 -5.19 -18.09 11.94
CA ALA A 148 -6.20 -17.33 12.67
C ALA A 148 -7.38 -18.25 13.04
N SER A 149 -7.88 -18.13 14.28
CA SER A 149 -9.04 -18.87 14.75
C SER A 149 -9.96 -17.97 15.58
N GLY A 150 -11.23 -18.33 15.68
CA GLY A 150 -12.18 -17.59 16.52
C GLY A 150 -12.31 -16.11 16.11
N ILE A 151 -12.12 -15.21 17.07
CA ILE A 151 -12.28 -13.76 16.89
C ILE A 151 -11.25 -13.19 15.91
N THR A 152 -10.00 -13.65 15.97
CA THR A 152 -8.93 -13.15 15.06
C THR A 152 -9.21 -13.52 13.60
N SER A 153 -9.80 -14.69 13.33
CA SER A 153 -10.22 -15.06 11.97
C SER A 153 -11.31 -14.13 11.45
N LYS A 154 -12.35 -13.86 12.27
CA LYS A 154 -13.42 -12.93 11.91
C LYS A 154 -12.91 -11.52 11.67
N ALA A 155 -12.02 -11.04 12.54
CA ALA A 155 -11.38 -9.73 12.39
C ALA A 155 -10.57 -9.63 11.10
N ASN A 156 -9.74 -10.63 10.80
CA ASN A 156 -8.96 -10.65 9.56
C ASN A 156 -9.83 -10.62 8.32
N THR A 157 -10.90 -11.42 8.28
CA THR A 157 -11.84 -11.44 7.16
C THR A 157 -12.52 -10.08 6.99
N PHE A 158 -13.05 -9.52 8.08
CA PHE A 158 -13.70 -8.22 8.06
C PHE A 158 -12.77 -7.09 7.61
N LEU A 159 -11.57 -7.01 8.18
CA LEU A 159 -10.58 -6.00 7.81
C LEU A 159 -10.10 -6.16 6.35
N GLY A 160 -9.92 -7.41 5.91
CA GLY A 160 -9.55 -7.69 4.53
C GLY A 160 -10.63 -7.27 3.52
N GLU A 161 -11.90 -7.57 3.80
CA GLU A 161 -13.02 -7.17 2.95
C GLU A 161 -13.23 -5.66 2.93
N LEU A 162 -13.01 -4.97 4.07
CA LEU A 162 -13.18 -3.54 4.23
C LEU A 162 -12.02 -2.73 3.62
N SER A 163 -10.82 -3.30 3.55
CA SER A 163 -9.59 -2.57 3.18
C SER A 163 -9.67 -1.90 1.82
N TYR A 164 -10.16 -2.60 0.80
CA TYR A 164 -10.26 -2.06 -0.55
C TYR A 164 -11.32 -0.95 -0.68
N PRO A 165 -12.57 -1.13 -0.22
CA PRO A 165 -13.53 -0.04 -0.19
C PRO A 165 -13.02 1.18 0.59
N LEU A 166 -12.38 0.98 1.75
CA LEU A 166 -11.82 2.05 2.55
C LEU A 166 -10.74 2.82 1.79
N TYR A 167 -9.84 2.10 1.12
CA TYR A 167 -8.80 2.69 0.29
C TYR A 167 -9.36 3.61 -0.81
N ILE A 168 -10.50 3.26 -1.39
CA ILE A 168 -11.12 4.06 -2.46
C ILE A 168 -11.85 5.28 -1.92
N VAL A 169 -12.57 5.17 -0.79
CA VAL A 169 -13.51 6.21 -0.37
C VAL A 169 -12.95 7.21 0.65
N HIS A 170 -11.83 6.91 1.33
CA HIS A 170 -11.35 7.78 2.41
C HIS A 170 -10.81 9.13 1.90
N TYR A 171 -10.22 9.19 0.72
CA TYR A 171 -9.48 10.36 0.26
C TYR A 171 -10.36 11.57 -0.02
N PRO A 172 -11.54 11.47 -0.67
CA PRO A 172 -12.46 12.58 -0.79
C PRO A 172 -12.89 13.17 0.56
N ILE A 173 -13.09 12.32 1.58
CA ILE A 173 -13.44 12.77 2.94
C ILE A 173 -12.24 13.50 3.58
N MET A 174 -11.02 12.99 3.37
CA MET A 174 -9.81 13.68 3.82
C MET A 174 -9.61 15.05 3.16
N TYR A 175 -9.94 15.21 1.88
CA TYR A 175 -9.88 16.54 1.22
C TYR A 175 -10.83 17.54 1.85
N ILE A 176 -12.05 17.11 2.21
CA ILE A 176 -13.01 17.98 2.93
C ILE A 176 -12.42 18.38 4.29
N PHE A 177 -11.81 17.45 4.99
CA PHE A 177 -11.14 17.69 6.28
C PHE A 177 -9.98 18.68 6.14
N TYR A 178 -9.07 18.49 5.17
CA TYR A 178 -7.97 19.41 4.92
C TYR A 178 -8.45 20.81 4.55
N SER A 179 -9.48 20.91 3.70
CA SER A 179 -10.09 22.20 3.38
C SER A 179 -10.67 22.91 4.60
N TRP A 180 -11.27 22.13 5.51
CA TRP A 180 -11.80 22.66 6.77
C TRP A 180 -10.67 23.12 7.70
N LEU A 181 -9.57 22.37 7.84
CA LEU A 181 -8.41 22.77 8.64
C LEU A 181 -7.81 24.09 8.15
N ILE A 182 -7.55 24.19 6.83
CA ILE A 182 -6.97 25.39 6.23
C ILE A 182 -7.90 26.59 6.41
N LYS A 183 -9.21 26.43 6.18
CA LYS A 183 -10.19 27.51 6.31
C LYS A 183 -10.31 28.05 7.73
N ASN A 184 -10.04 27.24 8.74
CA ASN A 184 -10.15 27.62 10.16
C ASN A 184 -8.79 27.83 10.84
N ASP A 185 -7.68 27.86 10.08
CA ASP A 185 -6.30 28.02 10.58
C ASP A 185 -5.94 27.05 11.72
N ILE A 186 -6.42 25.79 11.64
CA ILE A 186 -6.20 24.76 12.67
C ILE A 186 -5.00 23.91 12.26
N TYR A 187 -3.87 24.08 12.96
CA TYR A 187 -2.62 23.36 12.71
C TYR A 187 -2.13 22.54 13.91
N THR A 188 -2.97 22.40 14.94
CA THR A 188 -2.62 21.63 16.15
C THR A 188 -3.52 20.42 16.32
N LEU A 189 -2.97 19.33 16.83
CA LEU A 189 -3.72 18.11 17.09
C LEU A 189 -4.86 18.35 18.09
N SER A 190 -4.62 19.16 19.11
CA SER A 190 -5.63 19.51 20.12
C SER A 190 -6.86 20.22 19.52
N GLY A 191 -6.68 21.00 18.46
CA GLY A 191 -7.78 21.69 17.76
C GLY A 191 -8.56 20.80 16.80
N CYS A 192 -7.97 19.74 16.27
CA CYS A 192 -8.59 18.96 15.18
C CYS A 192 -8.99 17.52 15.55
N TRP A 193 -8.57 16.98 16.70
CA TRP A 193 -8.78 15.57 17.02
C TRP A 193 -10.23 15.08 17.00
N PRO A 194 -11.27 15.86 17.44
CA PRO A 194 -12.63 15.37 17.37
C PRO A 194 -13.11 15.22 15.91
N THR A 195 -12.77 16.21 15.08
CA THR A 195 -13.09 16.19 13.65
C THR A 195 -12.30 15.09 12.92
N ALA A 196 -11.05 14.87 13.29
CA ALA A 196 -10.26 13.76 12.76
C ALA A 196 -10.89 12.39 13.07
N LEU A 197 -11.37 12.19 14.30
CA LEU A 197 -12.11 10.96 14.64
C LEU A 197 -13.39 10.80 13.83
N LEU A 198 -14.13 11.91 13.61
CA LEU A 198 -15.32 11.88 12.77
C LEU A 198 -14.98 11.49 11.33
N VAL A 199 -13.88 12.00 10.77
CA VAL A 199 -13.38 11.65 9.43
C VAL A 199 -13.04 10.17 9.34
N VAL A 200 -12.35 9.62 10.33
CA VAL A 200 -12.05 8.18 10.38
C VAL A 200 -13.34 7.35 10.47
N ALA A 201 -14.23 7.70 11.38
CA ALA A 201 -15.50 6.98 11.55
C ALA A 201 -16.38 7.05 10.30
N SER A 202 -16.52 8.21 9.67
CA SER A 202 -17.29 8.38 8.43
C SER A 202 -16.66 7.63 7.26
N SER A 203 -15.34 7.58 7.15
CA SER A 203 -14.62 6.81 6.12
C SER A 203 -14.88 5.32 6.28
N ILE A 204 -14.81 4.79 7.50
CA ILE A 204 -15.10 3.38 7.79
C ILE A 204 -16.57 3.07 7.50
N LEU A 205 -17.50 3.91 7.92
CA LEU A 205 -18.92 3.73 7.68
C LEU A 205 -19.22 3.73 6.17
N LEU A 206 -18.70 4.71 5.44
CA LEU A 206 -18.90 4.79 3.98
C LEU A 206 -18.29 3.57 3.27
N ALA A 207 -17.09 3.13 3.67
CA ALA A 207 -16.46 1.93 3.13
C ALA A 207 -17.33 0.68 3.39
N PHE A 208 -17.88 0.55 4.59
CA PHE A 208 -18.77 -0.56 4.94
C PHE A 208 -20.08 -0.54 4.11
N LEU A 209 -20.67 0.63 3.92
CA LEU A 209 -21.84 0.79 3.06
C LEU A 209 -21.53 0.43 1.61
N CYS A 210 -20.41 0.89 1.07
CA CYS A 210 -19.93 0.52 -0.28
C CYS A 210 -19.70 -0.99 -0.40
N LEU A 211 -19.11 -1.62 0.60
CA LEU A 211 -18.91 -3.07 0.64
C LEU A 211 -20.26 -3.81 0.55
N LYS A 212 -21.23 -3.45 1.40
CA LYS A 212 -22.50 -4.18 1.53
C LYS A 212 -23.50 -3.89 0.41
N LEU A 213 -23.61 -2.62 0.00
CA LEU A 213 -24.63 -2.18 -0.95
C LEU A 213 -24.17 -2.27 -2.41
N TYR A 214 -22.87 -2.26 -2.67
CA TYR A 214 -22.34 -2.24 -4.04
C TYR A 214 -21.41 -3.44 -4.31
N ASP A 215 -20.33 -3.60 -3.59
CA ASP A 215 -19.28 -4.55 -3.93
C ASP A 215 -19.74 -6.01 -3.81
N GLU A 216 -20.32 -6.41 -2.69
CA GLU A 216 -20.85 -7.78 -2.52
C GLU A 216 -21.93 -8.15 -3.53
N PRO A 217 -22.97 -7.30 -3.80
CA PRO A 217 -23.98 -7.61 -4.81
C PRO A 217 -23.41 -7.74 -6.21
N VAL A 218 -22.50 -6.84 -6.60
CA VAL A 218 -21.86 -6.86 -7.92
C VAL A 218 -21.01 -8.12 -8.09
N ARG A 219 -20.18 -8.47 -7.11
CA ARG A 219 -19.38 -9.70 -7.15
C ARG A 219 -20.25 -10.96 -7.25
N ARG A 220 -21.36 -11.02 -6.50
CA ARG A 220 -22.31 -12.13 -6.58
C ARG A 220 -22.98 -12.23 -7.96
N TRP A 221 -23.32 -11.08 -8.54
CA TRP A 221 -23.92 -11.04 -9.88
C TRP A 221 -22.93 -11.49 -10.96
N LEU A 222 -21.68 -11.01 -10.93
CA LEU A 222 -20.64 -11.41 -11.86
C LEU A 222 -20.32 -12.92 -11.75
N SER A 223 -20.21 -13.44 -10.53
CA SER A 223 -19.89 -14.86 -10.31
C SER A 223 -20.97 -15.81 -10.81
N LYS A 224 -22.25 -15.37 -10.87
CA LYS A 224 -23.36 -16.15 -11.48
C LYS A 224 -23.30 -16.19 -13.00
N ARG A 225 -22.69 -15.18 -13.65
CA ARG A 225 -22.57 -15.12 -15.11
C ARG A 225 -21.31 -15.83 -15.63
N SER A 226 -20.36 -16.10 -14.78
CA SER A 226 -19.11 -16.79 -15.12
C SER A 226 -19.19 -18.32 -15.01
N LYS A 227 -20.34 -18.85 -14.59
CA LYS A 227 -20.68 -20.28 -14.61
C LYS A 227 -21.59 -20.58 -15.79
#